data_238f795b466deb9301c76b39cbff60c6
#
_entry.id   238f795b466deb9301c76b39cbff60c6
#
_cell.length_a   1.000
_cell.length_b   1.000
_cell.length_c   1.000
_cell.angle_alpha   90.00
_cell.angle_beta   90.00
_cell.angle_gamma   90.00
#
_symmetry.space_group_name_H-M   'P 1'
#
loop_
_entity.id
_entity.type
_entity.pdbx_description
1 polymer ?
#
loop_
_entity_poly.entity_id
_entity_poly.type
_entity_poly.pdbx_seq_one_letter_code
_entity_poly.pdbx_strand_id
1 'polypeptide(L)'
;MAVSMAYGVTLPLLPGLVERTGVGSVADVESHTGWITGVYTLALFLFAPAWGALADRIDRRWVLAAGLAGSSVALWALTAPFSMRGLYAVRAIAGLTSAAVLPAIFAYVVTASAPSRLQRRFAWIASATALGFLLGPALGDGLAGPTRASAGGDSGLASLPLDVVAIVGLLAAVGVLGLPPNRSIAPSPGSARSADERRIVRSLLFTAVVVLAITVAEVGVTLAARRAPAAGPVSLYFALCSGVMIAVQFWALPRLERRLGEPRLVVAALGGLSAGLCLLALSRGGFVTATAFVLAAAGIGVLIPSLAVRISSAAGARQGWAMGRQAAAANLGQAVGAAATGSLFALAPPLPFLIAGGLTALAAGAAAWEGAARRTP
;
A
#
# COMPACT_ATOMS: atom_id res chain seq x y z
N MET A 1 -9.75 5.31 -2.21
CA MET A 1 -9.54 6.49 -1.37
C MET A 1 -9.84 6.21 0.10
N ALA A 2 -11.09 5.92 0.53
CA ALA A 2 -11.42 5.72 1.96
C ALA A 2 -10.52 4.67 2.67
N VAL A 3 -10.34 3.48 2.09
CA VAL A 3 -9.48 2.42 2.67
C VAL A 3 -8.00 2.85 2.73
N SER A 4 -7.50 3.54 1.69
CA SER A 4 -6.12 4.03 1.69
C SER A 4 -5.92 5.16 2.70
N MET A 5 -6.93 6.00 2.89
CA MET A 5 -6.94 7.04 3.92
C MET A 5 -6.99 6.43 5.32
N ALA A 6 -7.79 5.35 5.51
CA ALA A 6 -7.84 4.60 6.77
C ALA A 6 -6.49 3.97 7.12
N TYR A 7 -5.81 3.37 6.15
CA TYR A 7 -4.45 2.85 6.34
C TYR A 7 -3.47 3.98 6.68
N GLY A 8 -3.49 5.06 5.89
CA GLY A 8 -2.57 6.18 6.05
C GLY A 8 -2.71 6.92 7.38
N VAL A 9 -3.95 7.12 7.88
CA VAL A 9 -4.18 7.75 9.19
C VAL A 9 -3.77 6.82 10.35
N THR A 10 -3.93 5.51 10.19
CA THR A 10 -3.64 4.56 11.27
C THR A 10 -2.14 4.38 11.47
N LEU A 11 -1.34 4.36 10.39
CA LEU A 11 0.09 4.02 10.45
C LEU A 11 0.88 4.92 11.43
N PRO A 12 0.78 6.27 11.38
CA PRO A 12 1.47 7.13 12.35
C PRO A 12 0.90 7.05 13.77
N LEU A 13 -0.36 6.65 13.93
CA LEU A 13 -1.02 6.53 15.25
C LEU A 13 -0.75 5.18 15.92
N LEU A 14 -0.38 4.16 15.14
CA LEU A 14 -0.28 2.78 15.60
C LEU A 14 0.69 2.57 16.76
N PRO A 15 1.92 3.14 16.78
CA PRO A 15 2.82 3.00 17.92
C PRO A 15 2.20 3.51 19.22
N GLY A 16 1.48 4.65 19.17
CA GLY A 16 0.78 5.20 20.33
C GLY A 16 -0.38 4.33 20.81
N LEU A 17 -1.07 3.64 19.90
CA LEU A 17 -2.12 2.68 20.26
C LEU A 17 -1.51 1.45 20.97
N VAL A 18 -0.34 0.98 20.51
CA VAL A 18 0.41 -0.11 21.15
C VAL A 18 0.84 0.28 22.57
N GLU A 19 1.38 1.48 22.78
CA GLU A 19 1.78 1.98 24.12
C GLU A 19 0.61 1.99 25.11
N ARG A 20 -0.59 2.36 24.65
CA ARG A 20 -1.79 2.35 25.51
C ARG A 20 -2.17 0.96 26.02
N THR A 21 -1.69 -0.11 25.41
CA THR A 21 -1.93 -1.49 25.87
C THR A 21 -1.05 -1.91 27.04
N GLY A 22 -0.15 -1.03 27.53
CA GLY A 22 0.73 -1.29 28.67
C GLY A 22 2.01 -2.02 28.33
N VAL A 23 2.44 -2.01 27.07
CA VAL A 23 3.73 -2.58 26.64
C VAL A 23 4.87 -1.71 27.19
N GLY A 24 5.81 -2.36 27.91
CA GLY A 24 6.78 -1.65 28.74
C GLY A 24 8.04 -1.17 28.02
N SER A 25 8.47 -1.80 26.91
CA SER A 25 9.71 -1.43 26.23
C SER A 25 9.49 -0.79 24.86
N VAL A 26 10.37 0.13 24.47
CA VAL A 26 10.34 0.77 23.13
C VAL A 26 10.51 -0.27 22.02
N ALA A 27 11.39 -1.26 22.23
CA ALA A 27 11.63 -2.33 21.26
C ALA A 27 10.38 -3.20 21.05
N ASP A 28 9.61 -3.47 22.10
CA ASP A 28 8.35 -4.21 21.99
C ASP A 28 7.28 -3.39 21.25
N VAL A 29 7.19 -2.07 21.50
CA VAL A 29 6.28 -1.18 20.76
C VAL A 29 6.61 -1.20 19.28
N GLU A 30 7.88 -1.12 18.91
CA GLU A 30 8.32 -1.14 17.50
C GLU A 30 8.01 -2.49 16.84
N SER A 31 8.34 -3.58 17.52
CA SER A 31 8.05 -4.93 17.05
C SER A 31 6.55 -5.15 16.84
N HIS A 32 5.73 -4.84 17.84
CA HIS A 32 4.28 -4.98 17.77
C HIS A 32 3.66 -4.08 16.71
N THR A 33 4.16 -2.86 16.48
CA THR A 33 3.72 -1.98 15.41
C THR A 33 3.88 -2.65 14.04
N GLY A 34 5.02 -3.27 13.80
CA GLY A 34 5.27 -4.03 12.57
C GLY A 34 4.35 -5.24 12.43
N TRP A 35 4.24 -6.06 13.47
CA TRP A 35 3.38 -7.25 13.45
C TRP A 35 1.90 -6.92 13.27
N ILE A 36 1.37 -5.90 13.93
CA ILE A 36 -0.02 -5.46 13.82
C ILE A 36 -0.31 -4.93 12.40
N THR A 37 0.63 -4.21 11.79
CA THR A 37 0.56 -3.80 10.38
C THR A 37 0.62 -5.02 9.46
N GLY A 38 1.50 -5.98 9.76
CA GLY A 38 1.64 -7.24 9.02
C GLY A 38 0.37 -8.10 9.06
N VAL A 39 -0.28 -8.21 10.22
CA VAL A 39 -1.55 -8.96 10.39
C VAL A 39 -2.67 -8.35 9.53
N TYR A 40 -2.79 -7.02 9.48
CA TYR A 40 -3.74 -6.34 8.60
C TYR A 40 -3.52 -6.72 7.12
N THR A 41 -2.28 -6.63 6.65
CA THR A 41 -1.95 -6.88 5.25
C THR A 41 -1.95 -8.37 4.90
N LEU A 42 -1.62 -9.24 5.86
CA LEU A 42 -1.80 -10.69 5.72
C LEU A 42 -3.29 -11.06 5.57
N ALA A 43 -4.16 -10.43 6.34
CA ALA A 43 -5.60 -10.61 6.20
C ALA A 43 -6.09 -10.13 4.81
N LEU A 44 -5.58 -9.00 4.30
CA LEU A 44 -5.82 -8.57 2.91
C LEU A 44 -5.45 -9.66 1.91
N PHE A 45 -4.27 -10.26 2.05
CA PHE A 45 -3.78 -11.33 1.15
C PHE A 45 -4.68 -12.56 1.21
N LEU A 46 -5.00 -13.03 2.40
CA LEU A 46 -5.74 -14.28 2.61
C LEU A 46 -7.20 -14.18 2.14
N PHE A 47 -7.84 -13.04 2.37
CA PHE A 47 -9.29 -12.89 2.13
C PHE A 47 -9.65 -12.25 0.79
N ALA A 48 -8.70 -11.59 0.09
CA ALA A 48 -8.98 -11.00 -1.22
C ALA A 48 -9.50 -12.01 -2.26
N PRO A 49 -9.01 -13.26 -2.36
CA PRO A 49 -9.57 -14.24 -3.28
C PRO A 49 -11.01 -14.64 -2.93
N ALA A 50 -11.33 -14.79 -1.64
CA ALA A 50 -12.68 -15.14 -1.19
C ALA A 50 -13.67 -14.01 -1.52
N TRP A 51 -13.31 -12.76 -1.27
CA TRP A 51 -14.12 -11.61 -1.65
C TRP A 51 -14.26 -11.46 -3.16
N GLY A 52 -13.21 -11.73 -3.93
CA GLY A 52 -13.26 -11.77 -5.39
C GLY A 52 -14.25 -12.81 -5.91
N ALA A 53 -14.20 -14.04 -5.38
CA ALA A 53 -15.15 -15.09 -5.72
C ALA A 53 -16.59 -14.74 -5.32
N LEU A 54 -16.78 -14.06 -4.19
CA LEU A 54 -18.10 -13.59 -3.76
C LEU A 54 -18.63 -12.47 -4.68
N ALA A 55 -17.76 -11.54 -5.12
CA ALA A 55 -18.12 -10.48 -6.06
C ALA A 55 -18.51 -11.01 -7.46
N ASP A 56 -18.12 -12.24 -7.79
CA ASP A 56 -18.57 -12.90 -9.00
C ASP A 56 -19.96 -13.56 -8.87
N ARG A 57 -20.44 -13.81 -7.64
CA ARG A 57 -21.71 -14.50 -7.36
C ARG A 57 -22.86 -13.55 -7.01
N ILE A 58 -22.56 -12.44 -6.36
CA ILE A 58 -23.55 -11.46 -5.92
C ILE A 58 -23.30 -10.10 -6.58
N ASP A 59 -24.23 -9.16 -6.41
CA ASP A 59 -24.03 -7.80 -6.90
C ASP A 59 -22.84 -7.13 -6.20
N ARG A 60 -21.89 -6.68 -6.99
CA ARG A 60 -20.62 -6.08 -6.54
C ARG A 60 -20.78 -4.88 -5.62
N ARG A 61 -21.94 -4.19 -5.71
CA ARG A 61 -22.25 -3.07 -4.80
C ARG A 61 -22.31 -3.54 -3.35
N TRP A 62 -22.93 -4.69 -3.09
CA TRP A 62 -23.05 -5.23 -1.73
C TRP A 62 -21.69 -5.64 -1.18
N VAL A 63 -20.84 -6.26 -1.99
CA VAL A 63 -19.48 -6.64 -1.59
C VAL A 63 -18.66 -5.38 -1.26
N LEU A 64 -18.77 -4.36 -2.12
CA LEU A 64 -18.05 -3.09 -1.94
C LEU A 64 -18.56 -2.34 -0.71
N ALA A 65 -19.87 -2.26 -0.51
CA ALA A 65 -20.47 -1.62 0.66
C ALA A 65 -20.13 -2.34 1.96
N ALA A 66 -20.18 -3.68 1.99
CA ALA A 66 -19.79 -4.49 3.14
C ALA A 66 -18.30 -4.30 3.49
N GLY A 67 -17.42 -4.29 2.48
CA GLY A 67 -16.00 -4.02 2.68
C GLY A 67 -15.71 -2.63 3.24
N LEU A 68 -16.35 -1.60 2.69
CA LEU A 68 -16.22 -0.22 3.17
C LEU A 68 -16.79 -0.04 4.57
N ALA A 69 -18.00 -0.54 4.84
CA ALA A 69 -18.64 -0.44 6.15
C ALA A 69 -17.83 -1.20 7.20
N GLY A 70 -17.46 -2.46 6.92
CA GLY A 70 -16.69 -3.28 7.85
C GLY A 70 -15.32 -2.69 8.17
N SER A 71 -14.59 -2.17 7.17
CA SER A 71 -13.30 -1.51 7.40
C SER A 71 -13.45 -0.22 8.21
N SER A 72 -14.54 0.53 8.02
CA SER A 72 -14.83 1.76 8.76
C SER A 72 -15.19 1.48 10.21
N VAL A 73 -16.02 0.46 10.46
CA VAL A 73 -16.36 0.01 11.83
C VAL A 73 -15.11 -0.49 12.54
N ALA A 74 -14.26 -1.28 11.88
CA ALA A 74 -13.01 -1.73 12.45
C ALA A 74 -12.03 -0.56 12.74
N LEU A 75 -12.01 0.46 11.88
CA LEU A 75 -11.22 1.68 12.12
C LEU A 75 -11.75 2.42 13.36
N TRP A 76 -13.06 2.59 13.45
CA TRP A 76 -13.70 3.22 14.60
C TRP A 76 -13.45 2.44 15.88
N ALA A 77 -13.48 1.11 15.83
CA ALA A 77 -13.16 0.27 16.96
C ALA A 77 -11.76 0.54 17.55
N LEU A 78 -10.77 1.01 16.75
CA LEU A 78 -9.44 1.37 17.26
C LEU A 78 -9.45 2.56 18.25
N THR A 79 -10.54 3.30 18.36
CA THR A 79 -10.68 4.39 19.34
C THR A 79 -10.97 3.89 20.76
N ALA A 80 -11.48 2.66 20.89
CA ALA A 80 -11.78 2.05 22.19
C ALA A 80 -10.49 1.57 22.88
N PRO A 81 -10.47 1.50 24.23
CA PRO A 81 -9.35 0.91 24.96
C PRO A 81 -9.31 -0.60 24.74
N PHE A 82 -8.27 -1.12 24.12
CA PHE A 82 -8.08 -2.55 23.89
C PHE A 82 -6.88 -3.11 24.64
N SER A 83 -6.96 -4.41 24.94
CA SER A 83 -5.76 -5.20 25.20
C SER A 83 -4.98 -5.39 23.92
N MET A 84 -3.72 -5.78 24.02
CA MET A 84 -2.88 -6.10 22.84
C MET A 84 -3.57 -7.14 21.93
N ARG A 85 -4.19 -8.17 22.47
CA ARG A 85 -4.94 -9.18 21.69
C ARG A 85 -6.12 -8.56 20.93
N GLY A 86 -6.84 -7.63 21.58
CA GLY A 86 -7.94 -6.89 20.94
C GLY A 86 -7.47 -6.05 19.79
N LEU A 87 -6.32 -5.38 19.91
CA LEU A 87 -5.72 -4.57 18.85
C LEU A 87 -5.33 -5.43 17.62
N TYR A 88 -4.76 -6.60 17.83
CA TYR A 88 -4.50 -7.57 16.75
C TYR A 88 -5.80 -8.04 16.08
N ALA A 89 -6.82 -8.39 16.86
CA ALA A 89 -8.11 -8.84 16.34
C ALA A 89 -8.79 -7.77 15.48
N VAL A 90 -8.85 -6.53 15.94
CA VAL A 90 -9.44 -5.41 15.20
C VAL A 90 -8.67 -5.16 13.90
N ARG A 91 -7.34 -5.24 13.90
CA ARG A 91 -6.52 -5.09 12.69
C ARG A 91 -6.71 -6.23 11.71
N ALA A 92 -6.88 -7.47 12.19
CA ALA A 92 -7.22 -8.62 11.34
C ALA A 92 -8.59 -8.45 10.69
N ILE A 93 -9.60 -8.00 11.45
CA ILE A 93 -10.97 -7.71 10.94
C ILE A 93 -10.93 -6.55 9.93
N ALA A 94 -10.17 -5.48 10.21
CA ALA A 94 -9.97 -4.38 9.29
C ALA A 94 -9.36 -4.86 7.96
N GLY A 95 -8.35 -5.72 8.00
CA GLY A 95 -7.74 -6.31 6.81
C GLY A 95 -8.71 -7.22 6.04
N LEU A 96 -9.42 -8.11 6.74
CA LEU A 96 -10.43 -8.99 6.16
C LEU A 96 -11.50 -8.19 5.39
N THR A 97 -12.05 -7.14 5.98
CA THR A 97 -13.12 -6.33 5.38
C THR A 97 -12.59 -5.43 4.26
N SER A 98 -11.42 -4.80 4.45
CA SER A 98 -10.75 -3.99 3.42
C SER A 98 -10.40 -4.81 2.18
N ALA A 99 -10.14 -6.11 2.32
CA ALA A 99 -9.81 -7.02 1.22
C ALA A 99 -10.91 -7.11 0.15
N ALA A 100 -12.16 -6.79 0.51
CA ALA A 100 -13.30 -6.79 -0.41
C ALA A 100 -13.25 -5.63 -1.44
N VAL A 101 -12.64 -4.50 -1.06
CA VAL A 101 -12.84 -3.22 -1.77
C VAL A 101 -12.15 -3.20 -3.14
N LEU A 102 -10.87 -3.55 -3.23
CA LEU A 102 -10.15 -3.48 -4.51
C LEU A 102 -10.67 -4.48 -5.55
N PRO A 103 -10.86 -5.78 -5.25
CA PRO A 103 -11.43 -6.72 -6.22
C PRO A 103 -12.81 -6.29 -6.70
N ALA A 104 -13.68 -5.86 -5.79
CA ALA A 104 -15.04 -5.47 -6.12
C ALA A 104 -15.11 -4.21 -6.98
N ILE A 105 -14.29 -3.17 -6.69
CA ILE A 105 -14.28 -1.94 -7.49
C ILE A 105 -13.68 -2.16 -8.88
N PHE A 106 -12.61 -2.95 -9.00
CA PHE A 106 -12.05 -3.30 -10.31
C PHE A 106 -13.06 -4.10 -11.14
N ALA A 107 -13.69 -5.11 -10.56
CA ALA A 107 -14.71 -5.91 -11.22
C ALA A 107 -15.91 -5.05 -11.63
N TYR A 108 -16.37 -4.13 -10.76
CA TYR A 108 -17.44 -3.17 -11.07
C TYR A 108 -17.07 -2.29 -12.27
N VAL A 109 -15.88 -1.70 -12.25
CA VAL A 109 -15.43 -0.78 -13.31
C VAL A 109 -15.25 -1.49 -14.65
N VAL A 110 -14.74 -2.73 -14.66
CA VAL A 110 -14.58 -3.52 -15.88
C VAL A 110 -15.93 -3.73 -16.57
N THR A 111 -16.96 -4.14 -15.83
CA THR A 111 -18.29 -4.42 -16.40
C THR A 111 -19.10 -3.15 -16.69
N ALA A 112 -18.90 -2.08 -15.93
CA ALA A 112 -19.60 -0.80 -16.12
C ALA A 112 -18.94 0.12 -17.16
N SER A 113 -17.85 -0.31 -17.83
CA SER A 113 -17.05 0.56 -18.70
C SER A 113 -16.91 0.02 -20.11
N ALA A 114 -17.02 0.90 -21.10
CA ALA A 114 -16.55 0.58 -22.45
C ALA A 114 -15.02 0.35 -22.44
N PRO A 115 -14.50 -0.59 -23.25
CA PRO A 115 -13.07 -0.90 -23.30
C PRO A 115 -12.17 0.32 -23.50
N SER A 116 -12.59 1.28 -24.33
CA SER A 116 -11.87 2.53 -24.59
C SER A 116 -11.74 3.47 -23.39
N ARG A 117 -12.57 3.32 -22.36
CA ARG A 117 -12.54 4.16 -21.13
C ARG A 117 -11.92 3.45 -19.94
N LEU A 118 -11.61 2.16 -20.06
CA LEU A 118 -11.17 1.32 -18.93
C LEU A 118 -9.85 1.82 -18.33
N GLN A 119 -8.86 2.10 -19.19
CA GLN A 119 -7.56 2.63 -18.76
C GLN A 119 -7.70 3.94 -17.97
N ARG A 120 -8.52 4.86 -18.46
CA ARG A 120 -8.79 6.12 -17.78
C ARG A 120 -9.47 5.93 -16.41
N ARG A 121 -10.41 4.98 -16.31
CA ARG A 121 -11.08 4.69 -15.03
C ARG A 121 -10.16 4.01 -14.03
N PHE A 122 -9.25 3.16 -14.48
CA PHE A 122 -8.20 2.61 -13.61
C PHE A 122 -7.25 3.70 -13.11
N ALA A 123 -6.87 4.65 -13.96
CA ALA A 123 -6.09 5.80 -13.55
C ALA A 123 -6.80 6.63 -12.45
N TRP A 124 -8.11 6.82 -12.54
CA TRP A 124 -8.91 7.47 -11.50
C TRP A 124 -8.88 6.71 -10.18
N ILE A 125 -8.97 5.37 -10.21
CA ILE A 125 -8.88 4.54 -8.99
C ILE A 125 -7.49 4.70 -8.36
N ALA A 126 -6.43 4.62 -9.16
CA ALA A 126 -5.05 4.79 -8.69
C ALA A 126 -4.81 6.18 -8.08
N SER A 127 -5.28 7.24 -8.74
CA SER A 127 -5.20 8.61 -8.22
C SER A 127 -5.97 8.79 -6.92
N ALA A 128 -7.20 8.23 -6.84
CA ALA A 128 -7.99 8.26 -5.61
C ALA A 128 -7.32 7.48 -4.46
N THR A 129 -6.60 6.40 -4.76
CA THR A 129 -5.80 5.65 -3.79
C THR A 129 -4.63 6.51 -3.29
N ALA A 130 -3.87 7.13 -4.20
CA ALA A 130 -2.75 8.00 -3.86
C ALA A 130 -3.19 9.22 -3.02
N LEU A 131 -4.33 9.84 -3.38
CA LEU A 131 -4.92 10.91 -2.57
C LEU A 131 -5.32 10.45 -1.17
N GLY A 132 -5.82 9.21 -1.03
CA GLY A 132 -6.11 8.63 0.28
C GLY A 132 -4.86 8.48 1.14
N PHE A 133 -3.76 8.02 0.55
CA PHE A 133 -2.46 7.93 1.22
C PHE A 133 -1.88 9.30 1.59
N LEU A 134 -2.13 10.33 0.78
CA LEU A 134 -1.73 11.70 1.07
C LEU A 134 -2.53 12.30 2.24
N LEU A 135 -3.85 12.16 2.19
CA LEU A 135 -4.76 12.79 3.16
C LEU A 135 -4.76 12.06 4.51
N GLY A 136 -4.54 10.74 4.53
CA GLY A 136 -4.57 9.95 5.76
C GLY A 136 -3.62 10.46 6.84
N PRO A 137 -2.30 10.48 6.61
CA PRO A 137 -1.33 11.00 7.58
C PRO A 137 -1.53 12.48 7.88
N ALA A 138 -1.90 13.30 6.86
CA ALA A 138 -2.17 14.72 7.06
C ALA A 138 -3.33 14.96 8.03
N LEU A 139 -4.40 14.17 7.96
CA LEU A 139 -5.48 14.18 8.93
C LEU A 139 -5.01 13.67 10.30
N GLY A 140 -4.19 12.63 10.32
CA GLY A 140 -3.61 12.08 11.54
C GLY A 140 -2.80 13.10 12.32
N ASP A 141 -1.91 13.84 11.65
CA ASP A 141 -1.06 14.87 12.29
C ASP A 141 -1.84 16.17 12.53
N GLY A 142 -2.67 16.61 11.58
CA GLY A 142 -3.40 17.87 11.66
C GLY A 142 -4.49 17.88 12.71
N LEU A 143 -5.27 16.81 12.84
CA LEU A 143 -6.35 16.69 13.82
C LEU A 143 -5.87 16.19 15.19
N ALA A 144 -4.78 15.42 15.24
CA ALA A 144 -4.16 15.03 16.51
C ALA A 144 -3.28 16.14 17.12
N GLY A 145 -3.05 17.22 16.40
CA GLY A 145 -2.43 18.50 16.73
C GLY A 145 -1.68 18.66 18.05
N PRO A 146 -1.77 19.81 18.71
CA PRO A 146 -1.03 20.11 19.96
C PRO A 146 -1.41 19.21 21.16
N THR A 147 -2.46 18.39 21.05
CA THR A 147 -2.87 17.46 22.13
C THR A 147 -1.88 16.32 22.37
N ARG A 148 -0.95 16.06 21.44
CA ARG A 148 0.21 15.17 21.69
C ARG A 148 1.22 15.76 22.68
N ALA A 149 1.25 17.10 22.81
CA ALA A 149 2.19 17.81 23.70
C ALA A 149 1.71 17.90 25.14
N SER A 150 0.42 17.74 25.42
CA SER A 150 -0.15 17.75 26.76
C SER A 150 -0.47 16.31 27.20
N ALA A 151 0.47 15.68 27.91
CA ALA A 151 0.34 14.35 28.51
C ALA A 151 -0.76 14.25 29.61
N GLY A 152 -1.86 14.97 29.51
CA GLY A 152 -2.98 15.00 30.42
C GLY A 152 -4.32 15.37 29.76
N GLY A 153 -4.36 15.51 28.43
CA GLY A 153 -5.56 15.93 27.72
C GLY A 153 -6.47 14.79 27.34
N ASP A 154 -7.77 15.05 27.40
CA ASP A 154 -8.92 14.20 27.10
C ASP A 154 -8.65 13.21 25.95
N SER A 155 -8.84 11.92 26.21
CA SER A 155 -8.71 10.82 25.24
C SER A 155 -9.59 10.96 23.99
N GLY A 156 -10.61 11.83 24.03
CA GLY A 156 -11.56 12.06 22.94
C GLY A 156 -10.97 12.78 21.73
N LEU A 157 -10.04 13.72 21.91
CA LEU A 157 -9.43 14.46 20.79
C LEU A 157 -8.41 13.63 20.00
N ALA A 158 -7.78 12.64 20.62
CA ALA A 158 -6.82 11.76 19.96
C ALA A 158 -7.49 10.75 19.00
N SER A 159 -8.80 10.52 19.13
CA SER A 159 -9.58 9.63 18.26
C SER A 159 -10.15 10.33 17.01
N LEU A 160 -10.26 11.65 17.01
CA LEU A 160 -10.88 12.44 15.93
C LEU A 160 -10.41 12.07 14.51
N PRO A 161 -9.11 11.86 14.24
CA PRO A 161 -8.69 11.46 12.89
C PRO A 161 -9.29 10.13 12.45
N LEU A 162 -9.37 9.16 13.37
CA LEU A 162 -9.94 7.84 13.10
C LEU A 162 -11.45 7.93 12.88
N ASP A 163 -12.15 8.73 13.72
CA ASP A 163 -13.59 8.94 13.63
C ASP A 163 -13.99 9.59 12.32
N VAL A 164 -13.29 10.66 11.90
CA VAL A 164 -13.55 11.35 10.63
C VAL A 164 -13.38 10.39 9.45
N VAL A 165 -12.31 9.61 9.42
CA VAL A 165 -12.05 8.68 8.32
C VAL A 165 -13.04 7.52 8.33
N ALA A 166 -13.46 7.03 9.50
CA ALA A 166 -14.50 6.02 9.63
C ALA A 166 -15.85 6.52 9.09
N ILE A 167 -16.23 7.75 9.42
CA ILE A 167 -17.46 8.38 8.90
C ILE A 167 -17.40 8.51 7.37
N VAL A 168 -16.29 9.00 6.81
CA VAL A 168 -16.10 9.10 5.35
C VAL A 168 -16.25 7.72 4.69
N GLY A 169 -15.71 6.67 5.29
CA GLY A 169 -15.84 5.32 4.77
C GLY A 169 -17.27 4.77 4.85
N LEU A 170 -18.02 5.06 5.93
CA LEU A 170 -19.43 4.71 6.04
C LEU A 170 -20.29 5.45 5.03
N LEU A 171 -20.06 6.76 4.84
CA LEU A 171 -20.75 7.54 3.80
C LEU A 171 -20.46 7.00 2.41
N ALA A 172 -19.20 6.60 2.15
CA ALA A 172 -18.84 5.94 0.89
C ALA A 172 -19.56 4.58 0.72
N ALA A 173 -19.71 3.80 1.78
CA ALA A 173 -20.44 2.54 1.76
C ALA A 173 -21.92 2.74 1.39
N VAL A 174 -22.57 3.74 1.99
CA VAL A 174 -23.95 4.14 1.64
C VAL A 174 -24.03 4.64 0.19
N GLY A 175 -23.10 5.52 -0.22
CA GLY A 175 -23.06 6.06 -1.58
C GLY A 175 -22.92 4.98 -2.68
N VAL A 176 -22.18 3.92 -2.39
CA VAL A 176 -22.01 2.78 -3.32
C VAL A 176 -23.33 2.04 -3.57
N LEU A 177 -24.22 1.97 -2.59
CA LEU A 177 -25.52 1.32 -2.76
C LEU A 177 -26.43 2.06 -3.75
N GLY A 178 -26.22 3.35 -3.97
CA GLY A 178 -26.89 4.16 -4.99
C GLY A 178 -26.38 3.93 -6.42
N LEU A 179 -25.28 3.19 -6.61
CA LEU A 179 -24.79 2.88 -7.96
C LEU A 179 -25.73 1.89 -8.68
N PRO A 180 -25.73 1.86 -10.04
CA PRO A 180 -26.48 0.87 -10.80
C PRO A 180 -26.11 -0.58 -10.41
N PRO A 181 -27.08 -1.52 -10.42
CA PRO A 181 -26.80 -2.93 -10.17
C PRO A 181 -25.75 -3.48 -11.14
N ASN A 182 -24.78 -4.24 -10.60
CA ASN A 182 -23.68 -4.76 -11.39
C ASN A 182 -23.39 -6.23 -11.00
N ARG A 183 -23.96 -7.15 -11.76
CA ARG A 183 -23.74 -8.59 -11.62
C ARG A 183 -22.72 -9.08 -12.64
N SER A 184 -22.01 -10.15 -12.31
CA SER A 184 -21.04 -10.77 -13.21
C SER A 184 -21.72 -11.24 -14.51
N ILE A 185 -21.13 -10.88 -15.65
CA ILE A 185 -21.41 -11.56 -16.92
C ILE A 185 -20.38 -12.69 -16.97
N ALA A 186 -20.85 -13.92 -17.09
CA ALA A 186 -19.99 -15.09 -17.21
C ALA A 186 -18.92 -14.87 -18.30
N PRO A 187 -17.65 -15.27 -18.06
CA PRO A 187 -16.60 -15.14 -19.06
C PRO A 187 -16.98 -15.94 -20.30
N SER A 188 -16.96 -15.34 -21.50
CA SER A 188 -17.11 -16.06 -22.75
C SER A 188 -15.95 -17.04 -22.89
N PRO A 189 -16.21 -18.35 -23.13
CA PRO A 189 -15.17 -19.30 -23.43
C PRO A 189 -14.70 -19.08 -24.87
N GLY A 190 -13.50 -18.49 -25.02
CA GLY A 190 -12.92 -18.44 -26.36
C GLY A 190 -12.05 -17.24 -26.67
N SER A 191 -10.87 -17.12 -26.07
CA SER A 191 -9.68 -16.57 -26.76
C SER A 191 -8.44 -16.89 -25.90
N ALA A 192 -7.98 -18.14 -25.95
CA ALA A 192 -6.78 -18.58 -25.24
C ALA A 192 -5.53 -18.17 -26.03
N ARG A 193 -5.07 -16.94 -25.86
CA ARG A 193 -3.64 -16.66 -26.03
C ARG A 193 -2.94 -17.24 -24.80
N SER A 194 -2.02 -18.18 -24.99
CA SER A 194 -1.25 -18.79 -23.89
C SER A 194 -0.56 -17.66 -23.09
N ALA A 195 -0.84 -17.62 -21.79
CA ALA A 195 -0.19 -16.67 -20.90
C ALA A 195 1.30 -17.03 -20.78
N ASP A 196 2.19 -16.04 -20.86
CA ASP A 196 3.60 -16.23 -20.53
C ASP A 196 3.76 -16.28 -19.00
N GLU A 197 3.56 -17.50 -18.46
CA GLU A 197 3.56 -17.71 -17.00
C GLU A 197 4.90 -17.35 -16.35
N ARG A 198 6.02 -17.58 -17.02
CA ARG A 198 7.35 -17.25 -16.48
C ARG A 198 7.51 -15.72 -16.32
N ARG A 199 7.03 -14.97 -17.30
CA ARG A 199 7.07 -13.51 -17.27
C ARG A 199 6.14 -12.98 -16.18
N ILE A 200 4.95 -13.58 -16.00
CA ILE A 200 4.01 -13.20 -14.95
C ILE A 200 4.62 -13.49 -13.58
N VAL A 201 5.12 -14.70 -13.31
CA VAL A 201 5.69 -15.06 -12.00
C VAL A 201 6.84 -14.13 -11.61
N ARG A 202 7.76 -13.82 -12.52
CA ARG A 202 8.85 -12.86 -12.24
C ARG A 202 8.34 -11.46 -11.93
N SER A 203 7.36 -10.98 -12.69
CA SER A 203 6.77 -9.67 -12.43
C SER A 203 6.02 -9.62 -11.10
N LEU A 204 5.43 -10.75 -10.66
CA LEU A 204 4.83 -10.90 -9.33
C LEU A 204 5.90 -10.84 -8.22
N LEU A 205 7.04 -11.50 -8.41
CA LEU A 205 8.16 -11.42 -7.46
C LEU A 205 8.70 -10.00 -7.36
N PHE A 206 8.90 -9.30 -8.47
CA PHE A 206 9.28 -7.88 -8.44
C PHE A 206 8.22 -7.03 -7.74
N THR A 207 6.94 -7.28 -7.97
CA THR A 207 5.86 -6.57 -7.27
C THR A 207 5.95 -6.79 -5.76
N ALA A 208 6.14 -8.04 -5.31
CA ALA A 208 6.28 -8.35 -3.88
C ALA A 208 7.49 -7.63 -3.26
N VAL A 209 8.66 -7.66 -3.92
CA VAL A 209 9.87 -6.97 -3.44
C VAL A 209 9.69 -5.46 -3.41
N VAL A 210 9.08 -4.87 -4.43
CA VAL A 210 8.84 -3.41 -4.50
C VAL A 210 7.88 -2.99 -3.39
N VAL A 211 6.77 -3.72 -3.19
CA VAL A 211 5.80 -3.37 -2.15
C VAL A 211 6.35 -3.63 -0.74
N LEU A 212 7.16 -4.68 -0.55
CA LEU A 212 7.92 -4.88 0.68
C LEU A 212 8.81 -3.65 0.98
N ALA A 213 9.56 -3.18 -0.02
CA ALA A 213 10.44 -2.04 0.12
C ALA A 213 9.70 -0.74 0.44
N ILE A 214 8.53 -0.52 -0.17
CA ILE A 214 7.64 0.60 0.16
C ILE A 214 7.22 0.54 1.62
N THR A 215 6.76 -0.62 2.06
CA THR A 215 6.27 -0.81 3.43
C THR A 215 7.39 -0.65 4.47
N VAL A 216 8.60 -1.12 4.14
CA VAL A 216 9.79 -0.87 4.97
C VAL A 216 10.04 0.63 5.13
N ALA A 217 9.94 1.41 4.04
CA ALA A 217 10.10 2.85 4.11
C ALA A 217 8.99 3.51 4.95
N GLU A 218 7.73 3.14 4.75
CA GLU A 218 6.58 3.70 5.46
C GLU A 218 6.61 3.41 6.96
N VAL A 219 6.74 2.14 7.33
CA VAL A 219 6.76 1.71 8.74
C VAL A 219 8.04 2.19 9.41
N GLY A 220 9.19 2.04 8.75
CA GLY A 220 10.48 2.42 9.29
C GLY A 220 10.60 3.91 9.58
N VAL A 221 10.10 4.78 8.68
CA VAL A 221 10.10 6.23 8.94
C VAL A 221 9.10 6.62 10.02
N THR A 222 7.96 5.94 10.09
CA THR A 222 7.02 6.15 11.19
C THR A 222 7.67 5.85 12.56
N LEU A 223 8.44 4.76 12.66
CA LEU A 223 9.18 4.41 13.86
C LEU A 223 10.37 5.37 14.12
N ALA A 224 11.11 5.74 13.07
CA ALA A 224 12.24 6.67 13.18
C ALA A 224 11.80 8.06 13.67
N ALA A 225 10.68 8.57 13.18
CA ALA A 225 10.13 9.87 13.62
C ALA A 225 9.76 9.89 15.10
N ARG A 226 9.40 8.76 15.70
CA ARG A 226 9.16 8.67 17.15
C ARG A 226 10.44 8.75 17.96
N ARG A 227 11.54 8.15 17.48
CA ARG A 227 12.85 8.21 18.16
C ARG A 227 13.52 9.58 18.04
N ALA A 228 13.19 10.34 16.98
CA ALA A 228 13.76 11.66 16.69
C ALA A 228 12.66 12.65 16.28
N PRO A 229 11.85 13.19 17.20
CA PRO A 229 10.74 14.10 16.89
C PRO A 229 11.17 15.37 16.13
N ALA A 230 12.42 15.78 16.28
CA ALA A 230 12.99 16.92 15.55
C ALA A 230 13.13 16.68 14.03
N ALA A 231 12.96 15.44 13.56
CA ALA A 231 13.04 15.10 12.14
C ALA A 231 11.85 15.62 11.30
N GLY A 232 10.84 16.17 11.94
CA GLY A 232 9.63 16.70 11.28
C GLY A 232 8.45 15.71 11.29
N PRO A 233 7.26 16.17 10.91
CA PRO A 233 6.05 15.36 10.93
C PRO A 233 6.08 14.27 9.86
N VAL A 234 5.63 13.09 10.21
CA VAL A 234 5.55 11.92 9.29
C VAL A 234 4.68 12.22 8.08
N SER A 235 3.61 13.01 8.26
CA SER A 235 2.71 13.46 7.19
C SER A 235 3.45 14.18 6.06
N LEU A 236 4.50 14.96 6.37
CA LEU A 236 5.30 15.64 5.36
C LEU A 236 6.01 14.65 4.43
N TYR A 237 6.59 13.57 4.98
CA TYR A 237 7.27 12.55 4.18
C TYR A 237 6.28 11.76 3.31
N PHE A 238 5.10 11.43 3.83
CA PHE A 238 4.03 10.79 3.06
C PHE A 238 3.46 11.71 1.97
N ALA A 239 3.27 13.00 2.28
CA ALA A 239 2.84 14.00 1.30
C ALA A 239 3.86 14.16 0.17
N LEU A 240 5.14 14.24 0.52
CA LEU A 240 6.24 14.33 -0.44
C LEU A 240 6.30 13.08 -1.32
N CYS A 241 6.20 11.89 -0.72
CA CYS A 241 6.17 10.61 -1.43
C CYS A 241 5.02 10.56 -2.44
N SER A 242 3.79 10.84 -2.00
CA SER A 242 2.61 10.83 -2.85
C SER A 242 2.69 11.87 -3.96
N GLY A 243 3.14 13.09 -3.66
CA GLY A 243 3.32 14.15 -4.64
C GLY A 243 4.35 13.77 -5.71
N VAL A 244 5.50 13.22 -5.32
CA VAL A 244 6.54 12.75 -6.25
C VAL A 244 6.03 11.59 -7.09
N MET A 245 5.33 10.60 -6.50
CA MET A 245 4.76 9.50 -7.25
C MET A 245 3.79 9.99 -8.32
N ILE A 246 2.87 10.90 -7.99
CA ILE A 246 1.93 11.50 -8.92
C ILE A 246 2.69 12.25 -10.03
N ALA A 247 3.64 13.10 -9.68
CA ALA A 247 4.44 13.85 -10.65
C ALA A 247 5.20 12.92 -11.61
N VAL A 248 5.81 11.87 -11.07
CA VAL A 248 6.52 10.87 -11.89
C VAL A 248 5.56 10.16 -12.85
N GLN A 249 4.40 9.71 -12.37
CA GLN A 249 3.44 8.97 -13.19
C GLN A 249 2.87 9.82 -14.34
N PHE A 250 2.57 11.10 -14.10
CA PHE A 250 1.97 11.94 -15.14
C PHE A 250 2.98 12.58 -16.09
N TRP A 251 4.17 12.96 -15.61
CA TRP A 251 5.12 13.73 -16.41
C TRP A 251 6.40 12.99 -16.77
N ALA A 252 7.01 12.29 -15.80
CA ALA A 252 8.30 11.66 -16.03
C ALA A 252 8.18 10.32 -16.75
N LEU A 253 7.27 9.45 -16.31
CA LEU A 253 7.13 8.09 -16.82
C LEU A 253 6.92 8.03 -18.34
N PRO A 254 5.98 8.79 -18.97
CA PRO A 254 5.77 8.72 -20.41
C PRO A 254 7.00 9.19 -21.23
N ARG A 255 7.81 10.11 -20.68
CA ARG A 255 9.02 10.62 -21.32
C ARG A 255 10.18 9.65 -21.19
N LEU A 256 10.38 9.10 -19.98
CA LEU A 256 11.44 8.15 -19.69
C LEU A 256 11.23 6.82 -20.41
N GLU A 257 9.99 6.34 -20.49
CA GLU A 257 9.64 5.11 -21.21
C GLU A 257 9.99 5.22 -22.70
N ARG A 258 9.69 6.37 -23.33
CA ARG A 258 10.09 6.64 -24.72
C ARG A 258 11.59 6.71 -24.95
N ARG A 259 12.37 7.21 -23.97
CA ARG A 259 13.82 7.39 -24.09
C ARG A 259 14.62 6.14 -23.74
N LEU A 260 14.26 5.45 -22.67
CA LEU A 260 15.03 4.33 -22.12
C LEU A 260 14.49 2.96 -22.56
N GLY A 261 13.21 2.89 -22.89
CA GLY A 261 12.47 1.65 -23.05
C GLY A 261 12.17 0.96 -21.70
N GLU A 262 11.13 0.13 -21.67
CA GLU A 262 10.63 -0.51 -20.46
C GLU A 262 11.71 -1.27 -19.65
N PRO A 263 12.60 -2.11 -20.24
CA PRO A 263 13.54 -2.90 -19.44
C PRO A 263 14.57 -2.06 -18.69
N ARG A 264 15.13 -1.03 -19.35
CA ARG A 264 16.12 -0.13 -18.72
C ARG A 264 15.48 0.74 -17.67
N LEU A 265 14.24 1.17 -17.92
CA LEU A 265 13.46 1.98 -16.99
C LEU A 265 13.19 1.23 -15.68
N VAL A 266 12.80 -0.04 -15.74
CA VAL A 266 12.59 -0.88 -14.56
C VAL A 266 13.89 -1.06 -13.76
N VAL A 267 15.02 -1.30 -14.43
CA VAL A 267 16.34 -1.41 -13.77
C VAL A 267 16.73 -0.10 -13.08
N ALA A 268 16.59 1.03 -13.76
CA ALA A 268 16.91 2.34 -13.21
C ALA A 268 16.01 2.68 -12.00
N ALA A 269 14.71 2.35 -12.08
CA ALA A 269 13.76 2.59 -11.02
C ALA A 269 14.01 1.70 -9.79
N LEU A 270 14.36 0.42 -9.97
CA LEU A 270 14.79 -0.47 -8.88
C LEU A 270 16.07 0.02 -8.22
N GLY A 271 17.05 0.48 -9.03
CA GLY A 271 18.28 1.09 -8.52
C GLY A 271 18.03 2.37 -7.73
N GLY A 272 17.14 3.24 -8.21
CA GLY A 272 16.72 4.45 -7.49
C GLY A 272 16.03 4.13 -6.16
N LEU A 273 15.12 3.14 -6.14
CA LEU A 273 14.47 2.67 -4.91
C LEU A 273 15.51 2.11 -3.93
N SER A 274 16.44 1.28 -4.39
CA SER A 274 17.53 0.73 -3.57
C SER A 274 18.39 1.84 -2.96
N ALA A 275 18.84 2.81 -3.79
CA ALA A 275 19.64 3.94 -3.31
C ALA A 275 18.87 4.79 -2.28
N GLY A 276 17.58 5.05 -2.51
CA GLY A 276 16.71 5.75 -1.57
C GLY A 276 16.64 5.04 -0.21
N LEU A 277 16.45 3.72 -0.20
CA LEU A 277 16.42 2.92 1.03
C LEU A 277 17.77 2.91 1.76
N CYS A 278 18.88 2.73 1.04
CA CYS A 278 20.21 2.79 1.64
C CYS A 278 20.49 4.18 2.24
N LEU A 279 20.04 5.25 1.57
CA LEU A 279 20.14 6.61 2.09
C LEU A 279 19.27 6.84 3.32
N LEU A 280 18.07 6.21 3.39
CA LEU A 280 17.23 6.21 4.60
C LEU A 280 17.94 5.55 5.78
N ALA A 281 18.66 4.45 5.56
CA ALA A 281 19.44 3.77 6.60
C ALA A 281 20.52 4.66 7.22
N LEU A 282 21.07 5.59 6.44
CA LEU A 282 22.12 6.52 6.87
C LEU A 282 21.56 7.85 7.36
N SER A 283 20.25 8.10 7.18
CA SER A 283 19.64 9.38 7.49
C SER A 283 19.45 9.56 9.00
N ARG A 284 19.69 10.80 9.46
CA ARG A 284 19.41 11.23 10.84
C ARG A 284 18.32 12.30 10.90
N GLY A 285 17.47 12.36 9.86
CA GLY A 285 16.40 13.33 9.72
C GLY A 285 16.70 14.46 8.72
N GLY A 286 15.77 15.41 8.60
CA GLY A 286 15.91 16.61 7.77
C GLY A 286 16.00 16.33 6.27
N PHE A 287 16.85 17.11 5.60
CA PHE A 287 17.00 17.08 4.15
C PHE A 287 17.41 15.74 3.56
N VAL A 288 18.28 14.99 4.27
CA VAL A 288 18.74 13.66 3.81
C VAL A 288 17.58 12.67 3.76
N THR A 289 16.72 12.66 4.79
CA THR A 289 15.52 11.81 4.81
C THR A 289 14.57 12.19 3.70
N ALA A 290 14.31 13.49 3.49
CA ALA A 290 13.44 13.97 2.41
C ALA A 290 13.98 13.55 1.03
N THR A 291 15.28 13.71 0.77
CA THR A 291 15.92 13.30 -0.50
C THR A 291 15.81 11.79 -0.70
N ALA A 292 16.05 10.99 0.33
CA ALA A 292 15.92 9.55 0.30
C ALA A 292 14.48 9.12 -0.06
N PHE A 293 13.49 9.78 0.56
CA PHE A 293 12.07 9.55 0.23
C PHE A 293 11.71 9.93 -1.20
N VAL A 294 12.17 11.08 -1.68
CA VAL A 294 11.95 11.50 -3.08
C VAL A 294 12.52 10.47 -4.05
N LEU A 295 13.73 9.99 -3.79
CA LEU A 295 14.39 9.01 -4.64
C LEU A 295 13.65 7.66 -4.65
N ALA A 296 13.25 7.18 -3.47
CA ALA A 296 12.45 5.97 -3.33
C ALA A 296 11.08 6.13 -4.02
N ALA A 297 10.37 7.24 -3.76
CA ALA A 297 9.06 7.54 -4.34
C ALA A 297 9.10 7.64 -5.86
N ALA A 298 10.16 8.23 -6.43
CA ALA A 298 10.36 8.29 -7.87
C ALA A 298 10.50 6.88 -8.47
N GLY A 299 11.28 6.00 -7.84
CA GLY A 299 11.39 4.60 -8.25
C GLY A 299 10.04 3.87 -8.19
N ILE A 300 9.29 4.03 -7.09
CA ILE A 300 7.98 3.43 -6.89
C ILE A 300 6.97 3.93 -7.92
N GLY A 301 6.96 5.25 -8.18
CA GLY A 301 6.07 5.88 -9.16
C GLY A 301 6.23 5.31 -10.58
N VAL A 302 7.41 4.82 -10.92
CA VAL A 302 7.69 4.11 -12.16
C VAL A 302 7.32 2.63 -12.05
N LEU A 303 7.74 1.94 -10.98
CA LEU A 303 7.68 0.48 -10.87
C LEU A 303 6.24 -0.05 -10.82
N ILE A 304 5.37 0.55 -10.03
CA ILE A 304 4.00 0.07 -9.85
C ILE A 304 3.24 -0.01 -11.19
N PRO A 305 3.14 1.08 -11.98
CA PRO A 305 2.42 1.01 -13.26
C PRO A 305 3.16 0.14 -14.30
N SER A 306 4.51 0.16 -14.34
CA SER A 306 5.26 -0.65 -15.30
C SER A 306 5.09 -2.14 -15.05
N LEU A 307 5.11 -2.59 -13.79
CA LEU A 307 4.87 -3.99 -13.45
C LEU A 307 3.42 -4.42 -13.74
N ALA A 308 2.45 -3.55 -13.51
CA ALA A 308 1.05 -3.81 -13.86
C ALA A 308 0.88 -4.00 -15.38
N VAL A 309 1.49 -3.14 -16.21
CA VAL A 309 1.48 -3.27 -17.66
C VAL A 309 2.17 -4.56 -18.11
N ARG A 310 3.33 -4.91 -17.52
CA ARG A 310 4.04 -6.18 -17.82
C ARG A 310 3.18 -7.41 -17.55
N ILE A 311 2.51 -7.44 -16.40
CA ILE A 311 1.63 -8.55 -16.01
C ILE A 311 0.42 -8.61 -16.94
N SER A 312 -0.23 -7.47 -17.18
CA SER A 312 -1.38 -7.38 -18.08
C SER A 312 -1.05 -7.81 -19.50
N SER A 313 0.08 -7.35 -20.07
CA SER A 313 0.50 -7.73 -21.42
C SER A 313 0.84 -9.21 -21.56
N ALA A 314 1.33 -9.85 -20.49
CA ALA A 314 1.64 -11.28 -20.45
C ALA A 314 0.41 -12.17 -20.17
N ALA A 315 -0.68 -11.59 -19.65
CA ALA A 315 -1.87 -12.34 -19.23
C ALA A 315 -2.79 -12.77 -20.38
N GLY A 316 -2.67 -12.13 -21.55
CA GLY A 316 -3.57 -12.39 -22.68
C GLY A 316 -5.05 -12.18 -22.33
N ALA A 317 -5.88 -13.21 -22.50
CA ALA A 317 -7.31 -13.16 -22.15
C ALA A 317 -7.59 -13.27 -20.63
N ARG A 318 -6.59 -13.66 -19.81
CA ARG A 318 -6.76 -13.94 -18.37
C ARG A 318 -6.41 -12.74 -17.49
N GLN A 319 -6.85 -11.53 -17.89
CA GLN A 319 -6.49 -10.26 -17.23
C GLN A 319 -6.87 -10.24 -15.74
N GLY A 320 -8.11 -10.60 -15.39
CA GLY A 320 -8.59 -10.59 -14.01
C GLY A 320 -7.77 -11.52 -13.09
N TRP A 321 -7.46 -12.72 -13.57
CA TRP A 321 -6.62 -13.67 -12.86
C TRP A 321 -5.21 -13.13 -12.60
N ALA A 322 -4.60 -12.51 -13.60
CA ALA A 322 -3.24 -11.99 -13.50
C ALA A 322 -3.16 -10.79 -12.56
N MET A 323 -4.12 -9.87 -12.64
CA MET A 323 -4.20 -8.71 -11.75
C MET A 323 -4.54 -9.12 -10.30
N GLY A 324 -5.37 -10.15 -10.12
CA GLY A 324 -5.62 -10.73 -8.79
C GLY A 324 -4.35 -11.30 -8.15
N ARG A 325 -3.51 -11.99 -8.93
CA ARG A 325 -2.20 -12.48 -8.46
C ARG A 325 -1.23 -11.35 -8.17
N GLN A 326 -1.27 -10.26 -8.93
CA GLN A 326 -0.48 -9.07 -8.63
C GLN A 326 -0.89 -8.44 -7.29
N ALA A 327 -2.17 -8.31 -7.04
CA ALA A 327 -2.67 -7.80 -5.75
C ALA A 327 -2.26 -8.72 -4.59
N ALA A 328 -2.34 -10.04 -4.77
CA ALA A 328 -1.88 -11.00 -3.77
C ALA A 328 -0.36 -10.87 -3.51
N ALA A 329 0.47 -10.78 -4.56
CA ALA A 329 1.91 -10.60 -4.42
C ALA A 329 2.25 -9.28 -3.71
N ALA A 330 1.54 -8.19 -4.03
CA ALA A 330 1.68 -6.91 -3.36
C ALA A 330 1.34 -7.01 -1.86
N ASN A 331 0.19 -7.59 -1.51
CA ASN A 331 -0.25 -7.75 -0.13
C ASN A 331 0.68 -8.65 0.68
N LEU A 332 1.24 -9.71 0.06
CA LEU A 332 2.24 -10.56 0.70
C LEU A 332 3.53 -9.78 0.97
N GLY A 333 4.04 -9.03 -0.01
CA GLY A 333 5.20 -8.17 0.15
C GLY A 333 4.99 -7.14 1.27
N GLN A 334 3.80 -6.53 1.33
CA GLN A 334 3.41 -5.59 2.38
C GLN A 334 3.37 -6.25 3.76
N ALA A 335 2.78 -7.45 3.88
CA ALA A 335 2.69 -8.17 5.16
C ALA A 335 4.08 -8.53 5.71
N VAL A 336 4.92 -9.11 4.85
CA VAL A 336 6.31 -9.48 5.21
C VAL A 336 7.12 -8.23 5.54
N GLY A 337 7.02 -7.18 4.71
CA GLY A 337 7.72 -5.91 4.91
C GLY A 337 7.36 -5.27 6.24
N ALA A 338 6.06 -5.19 6.58
CA ALA A 338 5.61 -4.59 7.84
C ALA A 338 6.08 -5.37 9.06
N ALA A 339 5.86 -6.70 9.09
CA ALA A 339 6.26 -7.55 10.20
C ALA A 339 7.78 -7.54 10.41
N ALA A 340 8.55 -7.67 9.32
CA ALA A 340 10.01 -7.65 9.37
C ALA A 340 10.54 -6.28 9.83
N THR A 341 9.94 -5.17 9.37
CA THR A 341 10.41 -3.83 9.72
C THR A 341 10.36 -3.59 11.21
N GLY A 342 9.23 -3.91 11.87
CA GLY A 342 9.10 -3.69 13.32
C GLY A 342 10.18 -4.44 14.11
N SER A 343 10.35 -5.73 13.84
CA SER A 343 11.32 -6.57 14.52
C SER A 343 12.78 -6.18 14.24
N LEU A 344 13.12 -5.91 12.96
CA LEU A 344 14.45 -5.50 12.57
C LEU A 344 14.83 -4.10 13.08
N PHE A 345 13.84 -3.18 13.10
CA PHE A 345 14.05 -1.82 13.60
C PHE A 345 14.30 -1.80 15.11
N ALA A 346 13.63 -2.70 15.85
CA ALA A 346 13.87 -2.89 17.28
C ALA A 346 15.31 -3.38 17.57
N LEU A 347 15.87 -4.21 16.69
CA LEU A 347 17.25 -4.68 16.79
C LEU A 347 18.26 -3.56 16.44
N ALA A 348 18.07 -2.94 15.27
CA ALA A 348 18.88 -1.81 14.81
C ALA A 348 18.09 -0.97 13.78
N PRO A 349 17.88 0.34 14.00
CA PRO A 349 17.10 1.20 13.14
C PRO A 349 17.47 1.19 11.65
N PRO A 350 18.75 1.12 11.22
CA PRO A 350 19.12 1.07 9.82
C PRO A 350 18.86 -0.28 9.13
N LEU A 351 18.72 -1.36 9.92
CA LEU A 351 18.75 -2.73 9.41
C LEU A 351 17.63 -3.04 8.40
N PRO A 352 16.34 -2.70 8.64
CA PRO A 352 15.27 -2.98 7.67
C PRO A 352 15.49 -2.27 6.33
N PHE A 353 15.99 -1.03 6.35
CA PHE A 353 16.26 -0.26 5.14
C PHE A 353 17.42 -0.87 4.32
N LEU A 354 18.49 -1.33 4.98
CA LEU A 354 19.62 -1.97 4.30
C LEU A 354 19.22 -3.29 3.66
N ILE A 355 18.45 -4.12 4.38
CA ILE A 355 17.96 -5.40 3.85
C ILE A 355 17.04 -5.16 2.65
N ALA A 356 16.06 -4.25 2.75
CA ALA A 356 15.17 -3.95 1.65
C ALA A 356 15.92 -3.30 0.47
N GLY A 357 16.91 -2.43 0.74
CA GLY A 357 17.80 -1.86 -0.26
C GLY A 357 18.60 -2.94 -0.99
N GLY A 358 19.16 -3.91 -0.28
CA GLY A 358 19.85 -5.06 -0.86
C GLY A 358 18.94 -5.93 -1.73
N LEU A 359 17.73 -6.24 -1.26
CA LEU A 359 16.74 -7.01 -2.03
C LEU A 359 16.34 -6.30 -3.32
N THR A 360 16.13 -4.97 -3.28
CA THR A 360 15.81 -4.19 -4.47
C THR A 360 16.99 -4.06 -5.43
N ALA A 361 18.24 -4.00 -4.92
CA ALA A 361 19.46 -4.05 -5.73
C ALA A 361 19.60 -5.40 -6.45
N LEU A 362 19.36 -6.52 -5.76
CA LEU A 362 19.36 -7.85 -6.37
C LEU A 362 18.27 -7.96 -7.44
N ALA A 363 17.08 -7.42 -7.19
CA ALA A 363 16.01 -7.37 -8.18
C ALA A 363 16.41 -6.53 -9.41
N ALA A 364 17.13 -5.42 -9.23
CA ALA A 364 17.69 -4.61 -10.33
C ALA A 364 18.71 -5.40 -11.17
N GLY A 365 19.60 -6.14 -10.51
CA GLY A 365 20.56 -7.02 -11.18
C GLY A 365 19.88 -8.12 -11.99
N ALA A 366 18.85 -8.78 -11.41
CA ALA A 366 18.06 -9.78 -12.12
C ALA A 366 17.31 -9.20 -13.33
N ALA A 367 16.73 -8.01 -13.21
CA ALA A 367 16.07 -7.32 -14.31
C ALA A 367 17.05 -6.90 -15.42
N ALA A 368 18.27 -6.49 -15.06
CA ALA A 368 19.32 -6.15 -16.01
C ALA A 368 19.79 -7.37 -16.80
N TRP A 369 20.01 -8.50 -16.12
CA TRP A 369 20.35 -9.78 -16.74
C TRP A 369 19.32 -10.21 -17.77
N GLU A 370 18.03 -10.13 -17.44
CA GLU A 370 16.96 -10.43 -18.38
C GLU A 370 16.99 -9.55 -19.64
N GLY A 371 17.28 -8.25 -19.44
CA GLY A 371 17.39 -7.29 -20.53
C GLY A 371 18.59 -7.59 -21.46
N ALA A 372 19.67 -8.12 -20.91
CA ALA A 372 20.84 -8.56 -21.67
C ALA A 372 20.57 -9.86 -22.44
N ALA A 373 20.00 -10.87 -21.79
CA ALA A 373 19.70 -12.17 -22.39
C ALA A 373 18.72 -12.11 -23.58
N ARG A 374 17.87 -11.08 -23.65
CA ARG A 374 16.97 -10.87 -24.81
C ARG A 374 17.61 -10.17 -25.99
N ARG A 375 18.87 -9.72 -25.88
CA ARG A 375 19.61 -9.02 -26.94
C ARG A 375 20.63 -9.92 -27.64
N THR A 376 20.96 -11.05 -27.05
CA THR A 376 21.75 -12.09 -27.73
C THR A 376 20.80 -12.85 -28.65
N PRO A 377 21.04 -12.87 -29.98
CA PRO A 377 20.20 -13.50 -30.99
C PRO A 377 20.12 -15.02 -30.79
#